data_4e24c508542c652c8d6674eae44bcde5
#
_entry.id   4e24c508542c652c8d6674eae44bcde5
#
_cell.length_a   1.000
_cell.length_b   1.000
_cell.length_c   1.000
_cell.angle_alpha   90.00
_cell.angle_beta   90.00
_cell.angle_gamma   90.00
#
_symmetry.space_group_name_H-M   'P 1'
#
loop_
_entity.id
_entity.type
_entity.pdbx_description
1 polymer ?
#
loop_
_entity_poly.entity_id
_entity_poly.type
_entity_poly.pdbx_seq_one_letter_code
_entity_poly.pdbx_strand_id
1 'polypeptide(L)'
;QRKINRSGQGSQEYTNIGSIALDEEKGELFINNYYSSQFIVYDLSGNFKRTLKYDKDFNFNSGKTYNFDQDNLICYDEIGNYINLRKSAFWLLSKQDGSIVKEIELPYEHKISPFLSKGGWAAGPRNTELISQNGSWVLVEPSTDTIYSYSQDHSIKPFIVRTPPIRSMAPEVFLYPSILTDRYYFMQTTKKQWDFEKETGFPRTDLVYDKQEDAIFECVVYNNDFVDQTPVNMWYEHGILKLSLIHISEPT
;
A
#
# COMPACT_ATOMS: atom_id res chain seq x y z
N GLN A 1 9.31 -26.78 0.77
CA GLN A 1 8.46 -25.67 1.25
C GLN A 1 7.68 -26.16 2.48
N ARG A 2 7.78 -25.44 3.59
CA ARG A 2 7.01 -25.73 4.80
C ARG A 2 5.76 -24.84 4.79
N LYS A 3 4.57 -25.43 4.85
CA LYS A 3 3.32 -24.71 4.97
C LYS A 3 3.06 -24.43 6.45
N ILE A 4 2.98 -23.15 6.83
CA ILE A 4 2.52 -22.72 8.14
C ILE A 4 1.01 -22.53 8.04
N ASN A 5 0.24 -23.43 8.66
CA ASN A 5 -1.21 -23.28 8.74
C ASN A 5 -1.60 -23.18 10.21
N ARG A 6 -1.90 -21.97 10.67
CA ARG A 6 -2.33 -21.65 12.03
C ARG A 6 -3.68 -20.93 12.02
N SER A 7 -4.53 -21.27 11.04
CA SER A 7 -5.89 -20.72 10.98
C SER A 7 -6.77 -21.35 12.05
N GLY A 8 -7.41 -20.52 12.88
CA GLY A 8 -8.28 -20.96 13.97
C GLY A 8 -8.64 -19.81 14.90
N GLN A 9 -9.26 -20.13 16.04
CA GLN A 9 -9.69 -19.18 17.08
C GLN A 9 -8.86 -19.26 18.36
N GLY A 10 -7.80 -20.04 18.37
CA GLY A 10 -6.88 -20.15 19.50
C GLY A 10 -6.04 -18.87 19.67
N SER A 11 -5.49 -18.68 20.86
CA SER A 11 -4.69 -17.49 21.20
C SER A 11 -3.40 -17.35 20.38
N GLN A 12 -3.00 -18.41 19.70
CA GLN A 12 -1.83 -18.47 18.83
C GLN A 12 -2.20 -18.66 17.35
N GLU A 13 -3.46 -18.44 17.02
CA GLU A 13 -4.01 -18.66 15.68
C GLU A 13 -4.60 -17.38 15.13
N TYR A 14 -4.63 -17.25 13.80
CA TYR A 14 -5.27 -16.14 13.13
C TYR A 14 -6.60 -16.59 12.50
N THR A 15 -7.61 -15.74 12.58
CA THR A 15 -8.91 -15.96 11.92
C THR A 15 -8.96 -15.30 10.56
N ASN A 16 -8.26 -14.18 10.39
CA ASN A 16 -8.21 -13.44 9.15
C ASN A 16 -6.84 -12.78 9.02
N ILE A 17 -6.28 -12.80 7.81
CA ILE A 17 -5.00 -12.16 7.51
C ILE A 17 -5.30 -10.84 6.78
N GLY A 18 -5.10 -9.72 7.48
CA GLY A 18 -5.14 -8.38 6.88
C GLY A 18 -3.86 -8.06 6.13
N SER A 19 -2.73 -8.30 6.78
CA SER A 19 -1.40 -8.08 6.20
C SER A 19 -0.35 -8.99 6.81
N ILE A 20 0.78 -9.10 6.13
CA ILE A 20 1.95 -9.83 6.61
C ILE A 20 3.17 -8.92 6.46
N ALA A 21 3.90 -8.69 7.55
CA ALA A 21 5.19 -8.03 7.54
C ALA A 21 6.29 -9.00 7.94
N LEU A 22 7.41 -8.97 7.21
CA LEU A 22 8.57 -9.81 7.44
C LEU A 22 9.71 -8.96 8.00
N ASP A 23 10.27 -9.36 9.12
CA ASP A 23 11.53 -8.86 9.65
C ASP A 23 12.58 -9.94 9.43
N GLU A 24 13.37 -9.80 8.37
CA GLU A 24 14.40 -10.79 8.00
C GLU A 24 15.56 -10.81 9.00
N GLU A 25 15.90 -9.64 9.57
CA GLU A 25 17.01 -9.53 10.53
C GLU A 25 16.70 -10.27 11.84
N LYS A 26 15.49 -10.08 12.38
CA LYS A 26 15.04 -10.77 13.61
C LYS A 26 14.45 -12.16 13.32
N GLY A 27 14.27 -12.51 12.06
CA GLY A 27 13.62 -13.76 11.67
C GLY A 27 12.19 -13.86 12.18
N GLU A 28 11.44 -12.76 12.10
CA GLU A 28 10.08 -12.66 12.63
C GLU A 28 9.06 -12.36 11.52
N LEU A 29 7.93 -13.02 11.62
CA LEU A 29 6.78 -12.84 10.75
C LEU A 29 5.63 -12.26 11.58
N PHE A 30 5.16 -11.07 11.22
CA PHE A 30 4.05 -10.38 11.82
C PHE A 30 2.80 -10.57 10.97
N ILE A 31 1.81 -11.31 11.48
CA ILE A 31 0.53 -11.53 10.82
C ILE A 31 -0.52 -10.64 11.45
N ASN A 32 -1.04 -9.69 10.70
CA ASN A 32 -2.14 -8.85 11.16
C ASN A 32 -3.45 -9.64 11.16
N ASN A 33 -3.95 -9.94 12.35
CA ASN A 33 -5.25 -10.53 12.57
C ASN A 33 -6.26 -9.40 12.88
N TYR A 34 -6.71 -8.72 11.84
CA TYR A 34 -7.34 -7.42 11.98
C TYR A 34 -8.69 -7.44 12.72
N TYR A 35 -9.49 -8.51 12.65
CA TYR A 35 -10.73 -8.61 13.42
C TYR A 35 -10.50 -8.59 14.94
N SER A 36 -9.30 -8.96 15.37
CA SER A 36 -8.93 -8.99 16.78
C SER A 36 -8.02 -7.82 17.16
N SER A 37 -7.76 -6.87 16.24
CA SER A 37 -6.86 -5.71 16.40
C SER A 37 -5.52 -6.13 17.01
N GLN A 38 -4.86 -7.12 16.38
CA GLN A 38 -3.61 -7.67 16.90
C GLN A 38 -2.72 -8.20 15.79
N PHE A 39 -1.41 -8.15 16.01
CA PHE A 39 -0.44 -8.92 15.24
C PHE A 39 -0.09 -10.19 16.00
N ILE A 40 -0.07 -11.31 15.32
CA ILE A 40 0.46 -12.56 15.83
C ILE A 40 1.86 -12.74 15.24
N VAL A 41 2.85 -12.90 16.10
CA VAL A 41 4.26 -12.96 15.71
C VAL A 41 4.73 -14.41 15.79
N TYR A 42 5.30 -14.88 14.68
CA TYR A 42 5.93 -16.19 14.56
C TYR A 42 7.42 -16.04 14.20
N ASP A 43 8.20 -17.05 14.47
CA ASP A 43 9.50 -17.20 13.82
C ASP A 43 9.34 -17.73 12.38
N LEU A 44 10.43 -17.73 11.60
CA LEU A 44 10.41 -18.23 10.21
C LEU A 44 10.17 -19.75 10.12
N SER A 45 10.25 -20.47 11.24
CA SER A 45 9.87 -21.88 11.34
C SER A 45 8.40 -22.08 11.66
N GLY A 46 7.64 -21.00 11.89
CA GLY A 46 6.21 -21.01 12.21
C GLY A 46 5.91 -21.29 13.68
N ASN A 47 6.88 -21.14 14.57
CA ASN A 47 6.62 -21.21 16.01
C ASN A 47 6.09 -19.87 16.49
N PHE A 48 5.04 -19.90 17.31
CA PHE A 48 4.47 -18.70 17.94
C PHE A 48 5.50 -18.05 18.89
N LYS A 49 5.63 -16.73 18.81
CA LYS A 49 6.49 -15.95 19.70
C LYS A 49 5.69 -15.10 20.69
N ARG A 50 4.82 -14.25 20.17
CA ARG A 50 4.01 -13.32 20.96
C ARG A 50 2.84 -12.75 20.18
N THR A 51 1.97 -12.04 20.89
CA THR A 51 0.88 -11.25 20.31
C THR A 51 1.08 -9.78 20.66
N LEU A 52 0.93 -8.91 19.69
CA LEU A 52 0.95 -7.45 19.85
C LEU A 52 -0.47 -6.94 19.66
N LYS A 53 -1.01 -6.24 20.64
CA LYS A 53 -2.35 -5.64 20.57
C LYS A 53 -2.21 -4.17 20.22
N TYR A 54 -2.94 -3.72 19.21
CA TYR A 54 -3.07 -2.31 18.91
C TYR A 54 -4.49 -1.81 19.19
N ASP A 55 -4.66 -0.51 19.27
CA ASP A 55 -5.97 0.09 19.54
C ASP A 55 -6.95 -0.27 18.42
N LYS A 56 -8.13 -0.80 18.80
CA LYS A 56 -9.20 -1.22 17.90
C LYS A 56 -9.77 -0.10 17.02
N ASP A 57 -9.52 1.15 17.41
CA ASP A 57 -9.92 2.30 16.60
C ASP A 57 -9.06 2.47 15.34
N PHE A 58 -7.93 1.75 15.26
CA PHE A 58 -7.11 1.68 14.04
C PHE A 58 -7.55 0.51 13.17
N ASN A 59 -7.56 0.75 11.87
CA ASN A 59 -7.95 -0.25 10.88
C ASN A 59 -6.82 -0.47 9.88
N PHE A 60 -5.85 -1.30 10.27
CA PHE A 60 -4.72 -1.71 9.42
C PHE A 60 -5.06 -2.94 8.55
N ASN A 61 -6.33 -3.10 8.16
CA ASN A 61 -6.81 -4.34 7.53
C ASN A 61 -6.51 -4.47 6.04
N SER A 62 -6.15 -3.41 5.37
CA SER A 62 -6.02 -3.41 3.90
C SER A 62 -4.66 -3.86 3.37
N GLY A 63 -3.91 -4.63 4.13
CA GLY A 63 -2.66 -5.21 3.66
C GLY A 63 -1.46 -4.26 3.65
N LYS A 64 -1.49 -3.20 4.45
CA LYS A 64 -0.52 -2.10 4.37
C LYS A 64 0.27 -1.94 5.66
N THR A 65 0.96 -3.00 6.05
CA THR A 65 1.90 -3.03 7.17
C THR A 65 3.21 -3.63 6.72
N TYR A 66 4.30 -2.95 7.03
CA TYR A 66 5.65 -3.36 6.62
C TYR A 66 6.65 -3.21 7.76
N ASN A 67 7.78 -3.88 7.61
CA ASN A 67 8.92 -3.69 8.47
C ASN A 67 9.55 -2.32 8.21
N PHE A 68 9.61 -1.45 9.22
CA PHE A 68 10.21 -0.12 9.07
C PHE A 68 11.69 -0.11 9.47
N ASP A 69 11.96 -0.51 10.70
CA ASP A 69 13.30 -0.60 11.29
C ASP A 69 13.39 -1.76 12.28
N GLN A 70 14.43 -1.82 13.09
CA GLN A 70 14.61 -2.88 14.08
C GLN A 70 13.47 -2.96 15.10
N ASP A 71 12.85 -1.83 15.47
CA ASP A 71 11.90 -1.76 16.58
C ASP A 71 10.47 -1.47 16.16
N ASN A 72 10.26 -1.02 14.92
CA ASN A 72 8.97 -0.52 14.47
C ASN A 72 8.46 -1.17 13.18
N LEU A 73 7.13 -1.26 13.09
CA LEU A 73 6.39 -1.48 11.86
C LEU A 73 5.87 -0.13 11.36
N ILE A 74 5.82 0.05 10.03
CA ILE A 74 5.11 1.16 9.40
C ILE A 74 3.75 0.65 8.90
N CYS A 75 2.68 1.37 9.24
CA CYS A 75 1.31 1.01 8.94
C CYS A 75 0.58 2.15 8.27
N TYR A 76 -0.35 1.81 7.38
CA TYR A 76 -1.31 2.74 6.79
C TYR A 76 -2.72 2.37 7.24
N ASP A 77 -3.44 3.37 7.79
CA ASP A 77 -4.85 3.25 8.21
C ASP A 77 -5.77 3.85 7.15
N GLU A 78 -6.17 3.04 6.17
CA GLU A 78 -7.03 3.49 5.07
C GLU A 78 -8.43 3.89 5.55
N ILE A 79 -9.08 3.01 6.30
CA ILE A 79 -10.48 3.19 6.68
C ILE A 79 -10.62 4.24 7.79
N GLY A 80 -9.81 4.16 8.82
CA GLY A 80 -9.81 5.15 9.89
C GLY A 80 -9.52 6.56 9.37
N ASN A 81 -8.66 6.62 8.38
CA ASN A 81 -8.31 7.86 7.71
C ASN A 81 -9.50 8.54 7.02
N TYR A 82 -10.37 7.79 6.34
CA TYR A 82 -11.49 8.35 5.58
C TYR A 82 -12.81 8.42 6.36
N ILE A 83 -13.05 7.51 7.29
CA ILE A 83 -14.28 7.45 8.08
C ILE A 83 -14.18 8.30 9.35
N ASN A 84 -13.08 8.18 10.07
CA ASN A 84 -12.91 8.83 11.38
C ASN A 84 -12.32 10.24 11.29
N LEU A 85 -12.08 10.75 10.07
CA LEU A 85 -11.49 12.08 9.84
C LEU A 85 -10.16 12.27 10.60
N ARG A 86 -9.38 11.21 10.76
CA ARG A 86 -8.05 11.30 11.36
C ARG A 86 -7.16 12.16 10.48
N LYS A 87 -6.31 12.93 11.12
CA LYS A 87 -5.40 13.84 10.43
C LYS A 87 -4.27 13.08 9.73
N SER A 88 -3.86 11.92 10.27
CA SER A 88 -2.80 11.11 9.68
C SER A 88 -3.29 9.74 9.28
N ALA A 89 -2.71 9.24 8.19
CA ALA A 89 -2.95 7.90 7.66
C ALA A 89 -1.79 6.94 7.98
N PHE A 90 -0.61 7.47 8.30
CA PHE A 90 0.63 6.71 8.47
C PHE A 90 1.08 6.70 9.93
N TRP A 91 1.48 5.53 10.41
CA TRP A 91 1.80 5.29 11.81
C TRP A 91 3.01 4.37 11.95
N LEU A 92 3.82 4.60 12.99
CA LEU A 92 4.80 3.63 13.45
C LEU A 92 4.26 2.92 14.69
N LEU A 93 4.33 1.59 14.68
CA LEU A 93 3.94 0.71 15.78
C LEU A 93 5.15 -0.03 16.31
N SER A 94 5.24 -0.13 17.63
CA SER A 94 6.26 -0.91 18.32
C SER A 94 6.11 -2.40 18.02
N LYS A 95 7.19 -3.04 17.61
CA LYS A 95 7.28 -4.51 17.47
C LYS A 95 7.31 -5.25 18.80
N GLN A 96 7.50 -4.53 19.90
CA GLN A 96 7.53 -5.11 21.24
C GLN A 96 6.13 -5.37 21.79
N ASP A 97 5.25 -4.38 21.68
CA ASP A 97 3.93 -4.41 22.33
C ASP A 97 2.75 -3.98 21.46
N GLY A 98 3.00 -3.45 20.26
CA GLY A 98 1.97 -2.97 19.34
C GLY A 98 1.48 -1.55 19.63
N SER A 99 2.09 -0.84 20.57
CA SER A 99 1.76 0.56 20.87
C SER A 99 2.14 1.47 19.72
N ILE A 100 1.42 2.60 19.59
CA ILE A 100 1.77 3.63 18.62
C ILE A 100 2.98 4.39 19.12
N VAL A 101 4.05 4.37 18.34
CA VAL A 101 5.29 5.08 18.63
C VAL A 101 5.26 6.48 18.01
N LYS A 102 4.71 6.61 16.80
CA LYS A 102 4.70 7.87 16.08
C LYS A 102 3.55 7.98 15.10
N GLU A 103 2.93 9.13 15.08
CA GLU A 103 2.07 9.62 14.01
C GLU A 103 2.92 10.31 12.94
N ILE A 104 2.74 9.96 11.67
CA ILE A 104 3.45 10.58 10.56
C ILE A 104 2.48 11.55 9.88
N GLU A 105 2.58 12.83 10.26
CA GLU A 105 1.72 13.89 9.73
C GLU A 105 2.24 14.36 8.36
N LEU A 106 1.36 14.35 7.35
CA LEU A 106 1.61 14.97 6.06
C LEU A 106 0.85 16.29 5.95
N PRO A 107 1.41 17.31 5.29
CA PRO A 107 0.76 18.61 5.16
C PRO A 107 -0.36 18.57 4.12
N TYR A 108 -1.62 18.70 4.55
CA TYR A 108 -2.78 18.98 3.73
C TYR A 108 -3.87 19.67 4.56
N GLU A 109 -4.63 20.54 3.92
CA GLU A 109 -5.68 21.32 4.62
C GLU A 109 -6.97 20.54 4.78
N HIS A 110 -7.31 19.73 3.79
CA HIS A 110 -8.57 19.01 3.73
C HIS A 110 -8.39 17.61 3.18
N LYS A 111 -9.08 16.67 3.79
CA LYS A 111 -9.13 15.28 3.35
C LYS A 111 -9.82 15.15 1.98
N ILE A 112 -9.24 14.31 1.12
CA ILE A 112 -9.83 13.88 -0.14
C ILE A 112 -9.93 12.37 -0.11
N SER A 113 -11.15 11.84 -0.03
CA SER A 113 -11.36 10.40 -0.13
C SER A 113 -11.28 9.96 -1.60
N PRO A 114 -10.50 8.93 -1.94
CA PRO A 114 -10.52 8.35 -3.27
C PRO A 114 -11.77 7.50 -3.52
N PHE A 115 -12.57 7.22 -2.48
CA PHE A 115 -13.77 6.40 -2.58
C PHE A 115 -14.96 7.18 -3.08
N LEU A 116 -15.84 6.48 -3.81
CA LEU A 116 -17.19 6.93 -4.17
C LEU A 116 -18.18 5.98 -3.49
N SER A 117 -19.31 6.55 -3.00
CA SER A 117 -20.35 5.75 -2.35
C SER A 117 -21.73 6.09 -2.88
N LYS A 118 -22.59 5.06 -3.04
CA LYS A 118 -23.99 5.17 -3.45
C LYS A 118 -24.79 4.03 -2.85
N GLY A 119 -25.88 4.34 -2.14
CA GLY A 119 -26.81 3.31 -1.65
C GLY A 119 -26.20 2.29 -0.67
N GLY A 120 -25.22 2.70 0.15
CA GLY A 120 -24.51 1.80 1.08
C GLY A 120 -23.34 1.02 0.46
N TRP A 121 -23.12 1.14 -0.85
CA TRP A 121 -21.98 0.57 -1.56
C TRP A 121 -20.87 1.59 -1.70
N ALA A 122 -19.64 1.15 -1.54
CA ALA A 122 -18.46 1.98 -1.76
C ALA A 122 -17.54 1.33 -2.79
N ALA A 123 -17.00 2.14 -3.69
CA ALA A 123 -15.99 1.75 -4.65
C ALA A 123 -14.76 2.66 -4.51
N GLY A 124 -13.58 2.11 -4.62
CA GLY A 124 -12.32 2.83 -4.56
C GLY A 124 -11.29 2.27 -5.53
N PRO A 125 -10.30 3.07 -5.93
CA PRO A 125 -9.21 2.58 -6.74
C PRO A 125 -8.33 1.62 -5.91
N ARG A 126 -7.74 0.64 -6.57
CA ARG A 126 -6.64 -0.11 -5.97
C ARG A 126 -5.36 0.68 -6.18
N ASN A 127 -4.62 0.92 -5.13
CA ASN A 127 -3.44 1.77 -5.12
C ASN A 127 -2.44 1.28 -4.07
N THR A 128 -1.24 1.81 -4.15
CA THR A 128 -0.18 1.58 -3.17
C THR A 128 0.11 2.88 -2.45
N GLU A 129 0.00 2.89 -1.12
CA GLU A 129 0.23 4.07 -0.29
C GLU A 129 1.59 4.08 0.37
N LEU A 130 2.23 2.91 0.46
CA LEU A 130 3.55 2.72 1.05
C LEU A 130 4.44 1.96 0.07
N ILE A 131 5.55 2.59 -0.34
CA ILE A 131 6.54 1.98 -1.23
C ILE A 131 7.91 2.06 -0.55
N SER A 132 8.55 0.91 -0.36
CA SER A 132 9.93 0.88 0.13
C SER A 132 10.89 1.22 -1.01
N GLN A 133 11.82 2.16 -0.77
CA GLN A 133 12.83 2.57 -1.72
C GLN A 133 14.13 2.98 -1.03
N ASN A 134 15.22 2.26 -1.30
CA ASN A 134 16.58 2.62 -0.86
C ASN A 134 16.67 3.02 0.63
N GLY A 135 16.05 2.23 1.52
CA GLY A 135 16.04 2.48 2.97
C GLY A 135 15.12 3.62 3.43
N SER A 136 14.30 4.15 2.53
CA SER A 136 13.24 5.14 2.82
C SER A 136 11.87 4.60 2.39
N TRP A 137 10.82 5.27 2.82
CA TRP A 137 9.44 4.97 2.44
C TRP A 137 8.84 6.12 1.65
N VAL A 138 8.23 5.81 0.52
CA VAL A 138 7.41 6.76 -0.23
C VAL A 138 5.98 6.66 0.29
N LEU A 139 5.47 7.80 0.78
CA LEU A 139 4.14 7.93 1.38
C LEU A 139 3.20 8.60 0.38
N VAL A 140 2.15 7.89 -0.01
CA VAL A 140 1.17 8.35 -1.00
C VAL A 140 -0.15 8.61 -0.29
N GLU A 141 -0.48 9.88 -0.07
CA GLU A 141 -1.74 10.32 0.53
C GLU A 141 -2.56 11.09 -0.52
N PRO A 142 -3.76 10.60 -0.90
CA PRO A 142 -4.59 11.26 -1.92
C PRO A 142 -4.99 12.69 -1.60
N SER A 143 -4.91 13.11 -0.34
CA SER A 143 -5.29 14.45 0.10
C SER A 143 -4.25 15.52 -0.18
N THR A 144 -3.04 15.13 -0.59
CA THR A 144 -1.94 16.05 -0.90
C THR A 144 -1.49 15.95 -2.36
N ASP A 145 -1.12 17.08 -2.94
CA ASP A 145 -0.53 17.15 -4.29
C ASP A 145 0.95 16.76 -4.30
N THR A 146 1.54 16.52 -3.13
CA THR A 146 2.92 16.11 -2.96
C THR A 146 2.99 14.71 -2.38
N ILE A 147 3.72 13.84 -3.04
CA ILE A 147 4.12 12.53 -2.52
C ILE A 147 5.43 12.72 -1.77
N TYR A 148 5.51 12.17 -0.57
CA TYR A 148 6.64 12.39 0.32
C TYR A 148 7.53 11.17 0.45
N SER A 149 8.81 11.39 0.67
CA SER A 149 9.76 10.38 1.16
C SER A 149 9.92 10.51 2.67
N TYR A 150 9.84 9.38 3.37
CA TYR A 150 10.03 9.27 4.81
C TYR A 150 11.20 8.35 5.12
N SER A 151 12.21 8.86 5.80
CA SER A 151 13.46 8.16 6.08
C SER A 151 13.51 7.59 7.49
N GLN A 152 14.46 6.70 7.76
CA GLN A 152 14.65 6.10 9.10
C GLN A 152 15.00 7.12 10.20
N ASP A 153 15.60 8.24 9.84
CA ASP A 153 15.85 9.38 10.75
C ASP A 153 14.58 10.20 11.03
N HIS A 154 13.43 9.73 10.57
CA HIS A 154 12.13 10.36 10.67
C HIS A 154 11.99 11.69 9.91
N SER A 155 12.88 11.97 8.97
CA SER A 155 12.74 13.15 8.11
C SER A 155 11.72 12.91 7.00
N ILE A 156 10.91 13.94 6.70
CA ILE A 156 9.94 13.96 5.60
C ILE A 156 10.43 14.94 4.55
N LYS A 157 10.50 14.51 3.29
CA LYS A 157 10.92 15.36 2.17
C LYS A 157 9.95 15.22 1.01
N PRO A 158 9.65 16.30 0.25
CA PRO A 158 8.95 16.19 -1.01
C PRO A 158 9.71 15.26 -1.97
N PHE A 159 8.96 14.36 -2.62
CA PHE A 159 9.54 13.37 -3.54
C PHE A 159 8.99 13.55 -4.95
N ILE A 160 7.67 13.61 -5.11
CA ILE A 160 7.00 13.92 -6.38
C ILE A 160 5.97 15.00 -6.11
N VAL A 161 6.03 16.11 -6.86
CA VAL A 161 5.03 17.16 -6.83
C VAL A 161 4.23 17.12 -8.13
N ARG A 162 2.93 16.98 -8.01
CA ARG A 162 2.04 16.90 -9.16
C ARG A 162 1.45 18.25 -9.52
N THR A 163 1.28 18.48 -10.81
CA THR A 163 0.54 19.59 -11.40
C THR A 163 -0.36 19.06 -12.52
N PRO A 164 -1.60 19.52 -12.65
CA PRO A 164 -2.32 20.45 -11.78
C PRO A 164 -2.71 19.82 -10.42
N PRO A 165 -3.07 20.64 -9.41
CA PRO A 165 -3.55 20.14 -8.12
C PRO A 165 -4.81 19.29 -8.26
N ILE A 166 -4.98 18.29 -7.38
CA ILE A 166 -6.15 17.37 -7.41
C ILE A 166 -7.48 18.15 -7.43
N ARG A 167 -7.57 19.17 -6.59
CA ARG A 167 -8.81 19.98 -6.43
C ARG A 167 -9.17 20.83 -7.62
N SER A 168 -8.22 21.08 -8.52
CA SER A 168 -8.49 21.85 -9.75
C SER A 168 -9.09 21.00 -10.86
N MET A 169 -9.21 19.68 -10.66
CA MET A 169 -9.71 18.74 -11.65
C MET A 169 -11.10 18.21 -11.27
N ALA A 170 -11.96 18.07 -12.28
CA ALA A 170 -13.29 17.47 -12.16
C ALA A 170 -13.52 16.47 -13.31
N PRO A 171 -13.60 15.15 -13.04
CA PRO A 171 -13.36 14.52 -11.74
C PRO A 171 -11.90 14.63 -11.28
N GLU A 172 -11.68 14.44 -9.96
CA GLU A 172 -10.34 14.40 -9.39
C GLU A 172 -9.54 13.28 -10.04
N VAL A 173 -8.25 13.54 -10.27
CA VAL A 173 -7.30 12.56 -10.80
C VAL A 173 -6.19 12.36 -9.79
N PHE A 174 -6.03 11.15 -9.31
CA PHE A 174 -4.98 10.76 -8.37
C PHE A 174 -3.74 10.27 -9.12
N LEU A 175 -2.57 10.45 -8.51
CA LEU A 175 -1.30 9.90 -9.01
C LEU A 175 -0.78 8.90 -7.99
N TYR A 176 -0.51 7.69 -8.45
CA TYR A 176 0.03 6.60 -7.66
C TYR A 176 1.35 6.11 -8.27
N PRO A 177 2.50 6.39 -7.64
CA PRO A 177 3.74 5.71 -7.98
C PRO A 177 3.62 4.22 -7.69
N SER A 178 4.50 3.47 -8.32
CA SER A 178 4.48 2.03 -8.23
C SER A 178 5.88 1.44 -8.15
N ILE A 179 6.58 1.33 -9.28
CA ILE A 179 7.95 0.87 -9.33
C ILE A 179 8.85 2.07 -9.50
N LEU A 180 9.81 2.18 -8.61
CA LEU A 180 10.78 3.25 -8.58
C LEU A 180 12.17 2.63 -8.75
N THR A 181 12.77 2.85 -9.92
CA THR A 181 14.13 2.40 -10.23
C THR A 181 15.11 3.58 -10.23
N ASP A 182 16.39 3.29 -10.42
CA ASP A 182 17.39 4.34 -10.52
C ASP A 182 17.16 5.26 -11.72
N ARG A 183 16.61 4.76 -12.82
CA ARG A 183 16.32 5.54 -14.02
C ARG A 183 14.85 5.91 -14.16
N TYR A 184 13.93 4.98 -13.92
CA TYR A 184 12.52 5.15 -14.25
C TYR A 184 11.64 5.18 -13.02
N TYR A 185 10.65 6.07 -13.01
CA TYR A 185 9.53 6.02 -12.10
C TYR A 185 8.27 5.62 -12.88
N PHE A 186 7.78 4.41 -12.62
CA PHE A 186 6.50 3.96 -13.15
C PHE A 186 5.39 4.43 -12.23
N MET A 187 4.39 5.05 -12.80
CA MET A 187 3.29 5.68 -12.09
C MET A 187 1.98 5.38 -12.80
N GLN A 188 0.88 5.62 -12.12
CA GLN A 188 -0.44 5.48 -12.69
C GLN A 188 -1.30 6.66 -12.26
N THR A 189 -1.97 7.32 -13.20
CA THR A 189 -3.06 8.22 -12.86
C THR A 189 -4.37 7.46 -12.82
N THR A 190 -5.26 7.86 -11.92
CA THR A 190 -6.58 7.24 -11.76
C THR A 190 -7.63 8.32 -11.60
N LYS A 191 -8.64 8.35 -12.48
CA LYS A 191 -9.77 9.28 -12.38
C LYS A 191 -10.78 8.76 -11.36
N LYS A 192 -11.24 9.64 -10.47
CA LYS A 192 -12.31 9.35 -9.50
C LYS A 192 -13.67 9.34 -10.18
N GLN A 193 -13.95 8.25 -10.87
CA GLN A 193 -15.19 8.07 -11.61
C GLN A 193 -15.61 6.60 -11.54
N TRP A 194 -16.86 6.33 -11.16
CA TRP A 194 -17.40 4.97 -11.04
C TRP A 194 -18.85 4.91 -11.51
N ASP A 195 -19.18 3.91 -12.31
CA ASP A 195 -20.54 3.57 -12.70
C ASP A 195 -21.03 2.42 -11.81
N PHE A 196 -21.92 2.74 -10.85
CA PHE A 196 -22.46 1.76 -9.91
C PHE A 196 -23.41 0.74 -10.54
N GLU A 197 -23.97 1.01 -11.72
CA GLU A 197 -24.87 0.09 -12.40
C GLU A 197 -24.07 -0.96 -13.19
N LYS A 198 -22.96 -0.55 -13.80
CA LYS A 198 -22.08 -1.43 -14.55
C LYS A 198 -20.92 -2.01 -13.71
N GLU A 199 -20.80 -1.56 -12.46
CA GLU A 199 -19.70 -1.92 -11.56
C GLU A 199 -18.31 -1.72 -12.19
N THR A 200 -18.16 -0.63 -12.96
CA THR A 200 -16.91 -0.29 -13.66
C THR A 200 -16.51 1.16 -13.42
N GLY A 201 -15.23 1.42 -13.45
CA GLY A 201 -14.75 2.80 -13.32
C GLY A 201 -13.27 2.88 -12.94
N PHE A 202 -12.93 4.04 -12.36
CA PHE A 202 -11.56 4.41 -12.05
C PHE A 202 -10.63 4.28 -13.27
N PRO A 203 -10.94 4.99 -14.40
CA PRO A 203 -10.10 4.95 -15.59
C PRO A 203 -8.66 5.31 -15.25
N ARG A 204 -7.71 4.58 -15.82
CA ARG A 204 -6.30 4.67 -15.52
C ARG A 204 -5.48 5.00 -16.74
N THR A 205 -4.36 5.68 -16.52
CA THR A 205 -3.32 5.89 -17.52
C THR A 205 -1.97 5.56 -16.88
N ASP A 206 -1.23 4.65 -17.50
CA ASP A 206 0.10 4.28 -17.06
C ASP A 206 1.12 5.27 -17.59
N LEU A 207 1.99 5.72 -16.71
CA LEU A 207 3.01 6.73 -16.97
C LEU A 207 4.38 6.20 -16.59
N VAL A 208 5.39 6.62 -17.32
CA VAL A 208 6.79 6.44 -16.96
C VAL A 208 7.50 7.79 -17.01
N TYR A 209 8.18 8.15 -15.92
CA TYR A 209 9.12 9.26 -15.88
C TYR A 209 10.53 8.73 -16.07
N ASP A 210 11.20 9.19 -17.13
CA ASP A 210 12.62 8.92 -17.36
C ASP A 210 13.45 10.06 -16.77
N LYS A 211 14.22 9.75 -15.73
CA LYS A 211 15.06 10.74 -15.03
C LYS A 211 16.24 11.25 -15.88
N GLN A 212 16.65 10.51 -16.88
CA GLN A 212 17.73 10.95 -17.78
C GLN A 212 17.23 11.93 -18.83
N GLU A 213 16.03 11.68 -19.35
CA GLU A 213 15.39 12.55 -20.35
C GLU A 213 14.63 13.72 -19.69
N ASP A 214 14.43 13.66 -18.36
CA ASP A 214 13.58 14.59 -17.60
C ASP A 214 12.18 14.73 -18.20
N ALA A 215 11.60 13.62 -18.61
CA ALA A 215 10.35 13.59 -19.35
C ALA A 215 9.39 12.50 -18.86
N ILE A 216 8.09 12.78 -18.98
CA ILE A 216 7.02 11.82 -18.66
C ILE A 216 6.38 11.35 -19.95
N PHE A 217 6.19 10.04 -20.07
CA PHE A 217 5.54 9.40 -21.21
C PHE A 217 4.36 8.55 -20.76
N GLU A 218 3.30 8.51 -21.55
CA GLU A 218 2.32 7.43 -21.44
C GLU A 218 2.98 6.13 -21.91
N CYS A 219 2.73 5.05 -21.19
CA CYS A 219 3.31 3.76 -21.52
C CYS A 219 2.25 2.66 -21.49
N VAL A 220 2.54 1.60 -22.23
CA VAL A 220 1.81 0.33 -22.16
C VAL A 220 2.84 -0.76 -21.95
N VAL A 221 2.62 -1.58 -20.92
CA VAL A 221 3.52 -2.69 -20.61
C VAL A 221 2.99 -3.96 -21.29
N TYR A 222 3.85 -4.61 -22.04
CA TYR A 222 3.56 -5.89 -22.70
C TYR A 222 4.44 -6.98 -22.08
N ASN A 223 3.90 -8.18 -21.97
CA ASN A 223 4.70 -9.35 -21.64
C ASN A 223 5.17 -10.00 -22.96
N ASN A 224 6.47 -9.96 -23.20
CA ASN A 224 7.08 -10.56 -24.41
C ASN A 224 7.26 -12.08 -24.31
N ASP A 225 6.99 -12.69 -23.16
CA ASP A 225 7.07 -14.16 -22.98
C ASP A 225 5.87 -14.87 -23.62
N PHE A 226 4.83 -14.13 -24.00
CA PHE A 226 3.65 -14.67 -24.67
C PHE A 226 3.60 -14.25 -26.14
N VAL A 227 3.18 -15.17 -27.00
CA VAL A 227 3.04 -14.95 -28.43
C VAL A 227 2.02 -13.83 -28.75
N ASP A 228 1.00 -13.72 -27.94
CA ASP A 228 0.02 -12.63 -27.99
C ASP A 228 0.50 -11.48 -27.11
N GLN A 229 1.00 -10.41 -27.72
CA GLN A 229 1.40 -9.18 -27.04
C GLN A 229 0.18 -8.48 -26.42
N THR A 230 -0.43 -9.10 -25.42
CA THR A 230 -1.55 -8.52 -24.70
C THR A 230 -1.02 -7.49 -23.69
N PRO A 231 -1.61 -6.28 -23.62
CA PRO A 231 -1.25 -5.33 -22.60
C PRO A 231 -1.43 -5.91 -21.22
N VAL A 232 -0.42 -5.78 -20.38
CA VAL A 232 -0.44 -6.25 -19.00
C VAL A 232 -0.82 -5.08 -18.11
N ASN A 233 -1.90 -5.21 -17.34
CA ASN A 233 -2.22 -4.25 -16.31
C ASN A 233 -1.14 -4.31 -15.22
N MET A 234 -0.48 -3.18 -15.00
CA MET A 234 0.46 -3.03 -13.92
C MET A 234 -0.31 -2.97 -12.59
N TRP A 235 -0.35 -4.08 -11.88
CA TRP A 235 -0.89 -4.13 -10.53
C TRP A 235 0.27 -4.00 -9.54
N TYR A 236 0.11 -3.10 -8.61
CA TYR A 236 1.14 -2.81 -7.62
C TYR A 236 0.70 -3.33 -6.26
N GLU A 237 1.40 -4.32 -5.76
CA GLU A 237 1.39 -4.68 -4.36
C GLU A 237 2.85 -4.78 -3.89
N HIS A 238 3.18 -4.07 -2.83
CA HIS A 238 4.49 -4.17 -2.13
C HIS A 238 5.72 -3.74 -2.95
N GLY A 239 5.59 -2.77 -3.86
CA GLY A 239 6.72 -2.33 -4.69
C GLY A 239 7.20 -3.37 -5.71
N ILE A 240 6.48 -4.48 -5.85
CA ILE A 240 6.73 -5.53 -6.82
C ILE A 240 5.68 -5.41 -7.91
N LEU A 241 6.13 -5.39 -9.18
CA LEU A 241 5.24 -5.54 -10.31
C LEU A 241 4.60 -6.93 -10.20
N LYS A 242 3.37 -7.01 -9.72
CA LYS A 242 2.55 -8.17 -9.99
C LYS A 242 2.13 -8.12 -11.46
N LEU A 243 2.96 -8.65 -12.32
CA LEU A 243 2.47 -9.14 -13.59
C LEU A 243 1.39 -10.15 -13.22
N SER A 244 0.17 -9.92 -13.63
CA SER A 244 -0.89 -10.91 -13.53
C SER A 244 -0.54 -12.06 -14.48
N LEU A 245 0.43 -12.85 -14.10
CA LEU A 245 0.73 -14.14 -14.72
C LEU A 245 -0.34 -15.11 -14.26
N ILE A 246 -1.49 -15.00 -14.86
CA ILE A 246 -2.43 -16.11 -14.89
C ILE A 246 -1.78 -17.16 -15.77
N HIS A 247 -1.37 -18.25 -15.16
CA HIS A 247 -0.72 -19.43 -15.71
C HIS A 247 0.77 -19.30 -16.09
N ILE A 248 1.62 -19.59 -15.13
CA ILE A 248 2.80 -20.37 -15.42
C ILE A 248 2.29 -21.81 -15.55
N SER A 249 2.08 -22.27 -16.78
CA SER A 249 2.00 -23.70 -17.04
C SER A 249 3.39 -24.26 -16.80
N GLU A 250 3.52 -25.19 -15.84
CA GLU A 250 4.76 -25.92 -15.68
C GLU A 250 5.14 -26.57 -17.02
N PRO A 251 6.41 -26.49 -17.44
CA PRO A 251 6.83 -27.21 -18.63
C PRO A 251 6.65 -28.71 -18.38
N THR A 252 5.89 -29.35 -19.25
CA THR A 252 5.78 -30.80 -19.32
C THR A 252 7.10 -31.45 -19.70
#